data_57e4584bc403b6c029b615d8bf9e10e2
#
_entry.id   57e4584bc403b6c029b615d8bf9e10e2
#
_cell.length_a   1.000
_cell.length_b   1.000
_cell.length_c   1.000
_cell.angle_alpha   90.00
_cell.angle_beta   90.00
_cell.angle_gamma   90.00
#
_symmetry.space_group_name_H-M   'P 1'
#
loop_
_entity.id
_entity.type
_entity.pdbx_description
1 polymer ?
#
loop_
_entity_poly.entity_id
_entity_poly.type
_entity_poly.pdbx_seq_one_letter_code
_entity_poly.pdbx_strand_id
1 'polypeptide(L)'
;MALLPIAAVAADPVQPKAEEAVKSIAVPIRHITPGIEVLLSDRLESLKGKRVALLTNQTGVDRKGVRNVDLLRAHPAIDLVALFSPEHGVRGAAQAGEKVASGIDPKSGLPVHSLYGETKMPTAKMMQGIDIVLVDLQDVGTRFYTYASTLLYMLR
;
A
#
# COMPACT_ATOMS: atom_id res chain seq x y z
N MET A 1 18.65 -28.97 67.53
CA MET A 1 18.60 -28.92 66.04
C MET A 1 18.35 -27.48 65.68
N ALA A 2 19.42 -26.76 65.38
CA ALA A 2 19.36 -25.31 65.10
C ALA A 2 19.24 -25.06 63.61
N LEU A 3 18.17 -24.39 63.18
CA LEU A 3 17.97 -23.95 61.81
C LEU A 3 18.79 -22.67 61.56
N LEU A 4 19.72 -22.75 60.63
CA LEU A 4 20.45 -21.59 60.12
C LEU A 4 19.55 -20.81 59.15
N PRO A 5 19.55 -19.44 59.20
CA PRO A 5 18.78 -18.64 58.25
C PRO A 5 19.45 -18.60 56.90
N ILE A 6 18.66 -18.81 55.82
CA ILE A 6 19.07 -18.62 54.46
C ILE A 6 19.15 -17.12 54.19
N ALA A 7 20.35 -16.62 53.96
CA ALA A 7 20.56 -15.24 53.50
C ALA A 7 20.03 -15.08 52.06
N ALA A 8 19.06 -14.20 51.87
CA ALA A 8 18.60 -13.76 50.58
C ALA A 8 19.69 -12.91 49.92
N VAL A 9 20.27 -13.37 48.83
CA VAL A 9 21.13 -12.55 47.96
C VAL A 9 20.23 -11.59 47.19
N ALA A 10 20.30 -10.31 47.55
CA ALA A 10 19.66 -9.27 46.78
C ALA A 10 20.36 -9.19 45.39
N ALA A 11 19.61 -9.42 44.35
CA ALA A 11 20.09 -9.18 43.00
C ALA A 11 20.23 -7.67 42.80
N ASP A 12 21.41 -7.23 42.39
CA ASP A 12 21.65 -5.85 41.95
C ASP A 12 20.70 -5.47 40.80
N PRO A 13 20.10 -4.27 40.84
CA PRO A 13 19.27 -3.81 39.75
C PRO A 13 20.12 -3.68 38.48
N VAL A 14 19.80 -4.46 37.45
CA VAL A 14 20.38 -4.35 36.15
C VAL A 14 20.05 -2.95 35.62
N GLN A 15 21.02 -2.08 35.64
CA GLN A 15 20.91 -0.73 35.08
C GLN A 15 20.66 -0.79 33.56
N PRO A 16 19.71 -0.04 33.02
CA PRO A 16 19.41 -0.04 31.60
C PRO A 16 20.45 0.75 30.83
N LYS A 17 21.59 0.14 30.49
CA LYS A 17 22.55 0.71 29.52
C LYS A 17 22.02 0.70 28.07
N ALA A 18 20.86 0.11 27.84
CA ALA A 18 20.27 0.01 26.50
C ALA A 18 19.51 1.29 26.06
N GLU A 19 18.98 2.08 26.98
CA GLU A 19 18.23 3.29 26.62
C GLU A 19 19.11 4.46 26.16
N GLU A 20 20.34 4.58 26.65
CA GLU A 20 21.26 5.64 26.20
C GLU A 20 21.85 5.37 24.80
N ALA A 21 22.02 4.10 24.41
CA ALA A 21 22.54 3.73 23.10
C ALA A 21 21.53 4.00 21.95
N VAL A 22 20.23 4.03 22.23
CA VAL A 22 19.18 4.27 21.22
C VAL A 22 19.02 5.76 20.91
N LYS A 23 19.42 6.66 21.81
CA LYS A 23 19.30 8.12 21.62
C LYS A 23 20.30 8.74 20.62
N SER A 24 21.32 8.00 20.18
CA SER A 24 22.39 8.57 19.34
C SER A 24 22.25 8.28 17.84
N ILE A 25 21.28 7.50 17.40
CA ILE A 25 21.05 7.28 15.97
C ILE A 25 19.83 8.11 15.54
N ALA A 26 19.95 9.41 15.61
CA ALA A 26 19.08 10.30 14.87
C ALA A 26 19.47 10.21 13.38
N VAL A 27 19.01 9.16 12.70
CA VAL A 27 19.02 9.15 11.23
C VAL A 27 18.18 10.34 10.79
N PRO A 28 18.72 11.31 10.05
CA PRO A 28 17.90 12.42 9.57
C PRO A 28 16.75 11.83 8.77
N ILE A 29 15.52 12.07 9.22
CA ILE A 29 14.31 11.68 8.50
C ILE A 29 14.36 12.45 7.18
N ARG A 30 14.83 11.81 6.12
CA ARG A 30 14.69 12.34 4.77
C ARG A 30 13.20 12.31 4.48
N HIS A 31 12.62 13.47 4.28
CA HIS A 31 11.24 13.58 3.83
C HIS A 31 11.13 12.93 2.45
N ILE A 32 10.60 11.71 2.42
CA ILE A 32 10.29 11.01 1.17
C ILE A 32 9.00 11.61 0.62
N THR A 33 9.01 11.97 -0.65
CA THR A 33 7.80 12.40 -1.36
C THR A 33 7.15 11.16 -1.97
N PRO A 34 5.93 10.78 -1.57
CA PRO A 34 5.19 9.67 -2.17
C PRO A 34 5.00 9.85 -3.68
N GLY A 35 4.99 8.74 -4.43
CA GLY A 35 4.87 8.77 -5.89
C GLY A 35 3.62 9.49 -6.38
N ILE A 36 2.51 9.39 -5.66
CA ILE A 36 1.27 10.12 -6.00
C ILE A 36 1.47 11.65 -5.95
N GLU A 37 2.24 12.18 -5.01
CA GLU A 37 2.51 13.61 -4.95
C GLU A 37 3.41 14.05 -6.11
N VAL A 38 4.43 13.26 -6.45
CA VAL A 38 5.30 13.52 -7.61
C VAL A 38 4.51 13.46 -8.91
N LEU A 39 3.58 12.51 -9.04
CA LEU A 39 2.70 12.41 -10.21
C LEU A 39 1.89 13.69 -10.38
N LEU A 40 1.25 14.16 -9.30
CA LEU A 40 0.37 15.32 -9.34
C LEU A 40 1.13 16.66 -9.53
N SER A 41 2.39 16.76 -9.06
CA SER A 41 3.21 17.97 -9.23
C SER A 41 3.96 18.01 -10.57
N ASP A 42 4.61 16.90 -10.94
CA ASP A 42 5.65 16.92 -11.97
C ASP A 42 5.27 16.13 -13.23
N ARG A 43 4.28 15.23 -13.16
CA ARG A 43 3.96 14.28 -14.23
C ARG A 43 2.53 14.34 -14.71
N LEU A 44 1.73 15.31 -14.26
CA LEU A 44 0.32 15.45 -14.57
C LEU A 44 0.04 15.50 -16.07
N GLU A 45 0.90 16.17 -16.84
CA GLU A 45 0.75 16.29 -18.31
C GLU A 45 0.72 14.93 -19.02
N SER A 46 1.36 13.89 -18.46
CA SER A 46 1.34 12.53 -19.03
C SER A 46 -0.05 11.88 -18.98
N LEU A 47 -0.94 12.38 -18.14
CA LEU A 47 -2.30 11.86 -17.95
C LEU A 47 -3.36 12.65 -18.69
N LYS A 48 -3.02 13.83 -19.21
CA LYS A 48 -3.97 14.73 -19.81
C LYS A 48 -4.69 14.12 -21.01
N GLY A 49 -6.02 14.16 -21.01
CA GLY A 49 -6.86 13.58 -22.03
C GLY A 49 -6.83 12.06 -22.12
N LYS A 50 -6.28 11.38 -21.11
CA LYS A 50 -6.23 9.91 -21.01
C LYS A 50 -7.28 9.41 -20.03
N ARG A 51 -7.91 8.30 -20.39
CA ARG A 51 -8.75 7.52 -19.47
C ARG A 51 -7.83 6.66 -18.62
N VAL A 52 -7.76 7.00 -17.35
CA VAL A 52 -6.79 6.45 -16.39
C VAL A 52 -7.45 5.35 -15.58
N ALA A 53 -6.78 4.21 -15.42
CA ALA A 53 -7.09 3.25 -14.38
C ALA A 53 -5.99 3.25 -13.31
N LEU A 54 -6.32 2.79 -12.11
CA LEU A 54 -5.39 2.74 -10.99
C LEU A 54 -5.37 1.33 -10.38
N LEU A 55 -4.22 0.67 -10.41
CA LEU A 55 -3.95 -0.54 -9.63
C LEU A 55 -3.39 -0.11 -8.27
N THR A 56 -4.14 -0.33 -7.20
CA THR A 56 -3.78 0.14 -5.85
C THR A 56 -4.40 -0.70 -4.75
N ASN A 57 -3.93 -0.48 -3.54
CA ASN A 57 -4.49 -1.01 -2.31
C ASN A 57 -4.49 0.06 -1.19
N GLN A 58 -4.65 -0.35 0.06
CA GLN A 58 -4.69 0.55 1.22
C GLN A 58 -3.38 1.33 1.46
N THR A 59 -2.25 0.92 0.88
CA THR A 59 -0.96 1.61 1.06
C THR A 59 -0.77 2.82 0.14
N GLY A 60 -1.63 2.96 -0.90
CA GLY A 60 -1.61 4.08 -1.84
C GLY A 60 -2.15 5.36 -1.20
N VAL A 61 -1.29 6.09 -0.50
CA VAL A 61 -1.63 7.35 0.19
C VAL A 61 -0.55 8.41 -0.01
N ASP A 62 -0.94 9.68 0.14
CA ASP A 62 0.00 10.79 0.25
C ASP A 62 0.63 10.86 1.66
N ARG A 63 1.54 11.80 1.90
CA ARG A 63 2.17 12.02 3.21
C ARG A 63 1.21 12.44 4.32
N LYS A 64 -0.02 12.85 3.99
CA LYS A 64 -1.08 13.21 4.92
C LYS A 64 -2.05 12.04 5.18
N GLY A 65 -1.81 10.87 4.56
CA GLY A 65 -2.69 9.71 4.63
C GLY A 65 -3.93 9.82 3.74
N VAL A 66 -4.00 10.78 2.82
CA VAL A 66 -5.11 10.88 1.86
C VAL A 66 -4.90 9.85 0.75
N ARG A 67 -5.93 9.10 0.44
CA ARG A 67 -5.86 8.01 -0.53
C ARG A 67 -5.64 8.52 -1.95
N ASN A 68 -4.79 7.83 -2.70
CA ASN A 68 -4.51 8.10 -4.11
C ASN A 68 -5.78 8.09 -4.98
N VAL A 69 -6.72 7.18 -4.71
CA VAL A 69 -8.04 7.14 -5.39
C VAL A 69 -8.79 8.45 -5.22
N ASP A 70 -8.83 8.98 -3.99
CA ASP A 70 -9.54 10.22 -3.68
C ASP A 70 -8.85 11.43 -4.32
N LEU A 71 -7.51 11.46 -4.28
CA LEU A 71 -6.70 12.54 -4.89
C LEU A 71 -6.87 12.57 -6.42
N LEU A 72 -6.77 11.42 -7.08
CA LEU A 72 -6.92 11.33 -8.53
C LEU A 72 -8.36 11.64 -8.97
N ARG A 73 -9.36 11.13 -8.24
CA ARG A 73 -10.78 11.36 -8.55
C ARG A 73 -11.19 12.82 -8.41
N ALA A 74 -10.63 13.53 -7.43
CA ALA A 74 -10.90 14.93 -7.20
C ALA A 74 -10.17 15.87 -8.16
N HIS A 75 -9.14 15.39 -8.87
CA HIS A 75 -8.30 16.24 -9.71
C HIS A 75 -8.95 16.52 -11.07
N PRO A 76 -9.22 17.79 -11.45
CA PRO A 76 -10.04 18.14 -12.62
C PRO A 76 -9.40 17.74 -13.97
N ALA A 77 -8.07 17.55 -14.03
CA ALA A 77 -7.36 17.18 -15.24
C ALA A 77 -7.19 15.66 -15.41
N ILE A 78 -7.74 14.85 -14.49
CA ILE A 78 -7.58 13.39 -14.51
C ILE A 78 -8.94 12.73 -14.70
N ASP A 79 -9.07 11.93 -15.75
CA ASP A 79 -10.24 11.08 -15.98
C ASP A 79 -9.96 9.66 -15.42
N LEU A 80 -10.16 9.50 -14.11
CA LEU A 80 -10.05 8.19 -13.45
C LEU A 80 -11.31 7.38 -13.71
N VAL A 81 -11.21 6.31 -14.52
CA VAL A 81 -12.36 5.53 -15.02
C VAL A 81 -12.53 4.16 -14.36
N ALA A 82 -11.46 3.57 -13.82
CA ALA A 82 -11.53 2.24 -13.19
C ALA A 82 -10.45 2.06 -12.14
N LEU A 83 -10.69 1.09 -11.24
CA LEU A 83 -9.73 0.62 -10.26
C LEU A 83 -9.42 -0.86 -10.53
N PHE A 84 -8.17 -1.25 -10.34
CA PHE A 84 -7.74 -2.63 -10.24
C PHE A 84 -7.31 -2.95 -8.81
N SER A 85 -7.69 -4.11 -8.34
CA SER A 85 -7.52 -4.53 -6.95
C SER A 85 -6.64 -5.78 -6.88
N PRO A 86 -5.49 -5.73 -6.17
CA PRO A 86 -4.71 -6.90 -5.88
C PRO A 86 -5.30 -7.69 -4.70
N GLU A 87 -4.54 -8.66 -4.17
CA GLU A 87 -4.82 -9.31 -2.88
C GLU A 87 -5.14 -8.28 -1.80
N HIS A 88 -6.02 -8.62 -0.88
CA HIS A 88 -6.60 -7.75 0.15
C HIS A 88 -7.58 -6.69 -0.34
N GLY A 89 -7.70 -6.46 -1.65
CA GLY A 89 -8.62 -5.46 -2.21
C GLY A 89 -8.10 -4.02 -2.17
N VAL A 90 -8.80 -3.13 -2.86
CA VAL A 90 -8.44 -1.70 -2.91
C VAL A 90 -8.39 -1.07 -1.52
N ARG A 91 -9.19 -1.56 -0.58
CA ARG A 91 -9.27 -1.00 0.78
C ARG A 91 -8.55 -1.82 1.85
N GLY A 92 -7.94 -2.95 1.48
CA GLY A 92 -7.23 -3.81 2.42
C GLY A 92 -8.14 -4.57 3.39
N ALA A 93 -9.39 -4.81 3.02
CA ALA A 93 -10.39 -5.41 3.93
C ALA A 93 -10.42 -6.94 3.89
N ALA A 94 -9.97 -7.55 2.78
CA ALA A 94 -9.97 -9.01 2.63
C ALA A 94 -8.76 -9.64 3.36
N GLN A 95 -8.96 -10.84 3.90
CA GLN A 95 -7.90 -11.59 4.57
C GLN A 95 -6.88 -12.15 3.57
N ALA A 96 -5.71 -12.55 4.07
CA ALA A 96 -4.67 -13.17 3.23
C ALA A 96 -5.22 -14.45 2.56
N GLY A 97 -5.03 -14.57 1.24
CA GLY A 97 -5.52 -15.69 0.44
C GLY A 97 -7.02 -15.66 0.14
N GLU A 98 -7.78 -14.73 0.70
CA GLU A 98 -9.21 -14.58 0.42
C GLU A 98 -9.43 -14.01 -0.99
N LYS A 99 -10.37 -14.62 -1.74
CA LYS A 99 -10.75 -14.11 -3.07
C LYS A 99 -11.44 -12.76 -2.95
N VAL A 100 -10.95 -11.80 -3.72
CA VAL A 100 -11.53 -10.46 -3.80
C VAL A 100 -12.51 -10.40 -4.97
N ALA A 101 -13.76 -10.03 -4.73
CA ALA A 101 -14.74 -9.85 -5.79
C ALA A 101 -14.54 -8.53 -6.55
N SER A 102 -14.85 -8.54 -7.85
CA SER A 102 -15.04 -7.29 -8.62
C SER A 102 -16.36 -6.62 -8.22
N GLY A 103 -16.45 -5.31 -8.37
CA GLY A 103 -17.64 -4.55 -7.98
C GLY A 103 -17.54 -3.06 -8.25
N ILE A 104 -18.21 -2.27 -7.44
CA ILE A 104 -18.14 -0.80 -7.47
C ILE A 104 -17.56 -0.34 -6.13
N ASP A 105 -16.57 0.53 -6.17
CA ASP A 105 -16.05 1.15 -4.96
C ASP A 105 -17.08 2.14 -4.41
N PRO A 106 -17.61 1.92 -3.18
CA PRO A 106 -18.76 2.70 -2.68
C PRO A 106 -18.43 4.18 -2.46
N LYS A 107 -17.15 4.52 -2.30
CA LYS A 107 -16.73 5.90 -2.05
C LYS A 107 -16.50 6.69 -3.33
N SER A 108 -15.82 6.10 -4.30
CA SER A 108 -15.51 6.78 -5.58
C SER A 108 -16.57 6.56 -6.65
N GLY A 109 -17.44 5.55 -6.51
CA GLY A 109 -18.40 5.14 -7.53
C GLY A 109 -17.77 4.44 -8.74
N LEU A 110 -16.47 4.16 -8.70
CA LEU A 110 -15.74 3.58 -9.83
C LEU A 110 -15.86 2.05 -9.85
N PRO A 111 -15.85 1.43 -11.04
CA PRO A 111 -15.73 0.00 -11.16
C PRO A 111 -14.38 -0.48 -10.62
N VAL A 112 -14.41 -1.58 -9.87
CA VAL A 112 -13.24 -2.27 -9.33
C VAL A 112 -13.12 -3.62 -10.01
N HIS A 113 -12.05 -3.84 -10.74
CA HIS A 113 -11.69 -5.12 -11.33
C HIS A 113 -10.71 -5.86 -10.44
N SER A 114 -11.12 -7.01 -9.90
CA SER A 114 -10.25 -7.82 -9.07
C SER A 114 -9.24 -8.60 -9.90
N LEU A 115 -7.97 -8.52 -9.49
CA LEU A 115 -6.87 -9.36 -9.95
C LEU A 115 -6.47 -10.40 -8.90
N TYR A 116 -7.36 -10.66 -7.94
CA TYR A 116 -7.20 -11.70 -6.92
C TYR A 116 -8.52 -12.43 -6.62
N GLY A 117 -9.25 -12.74 -7.69
CA GLY A 117 -10.55 -13.39 -7.63
C GLY A 117 -10.66 -14.52 -8.67
N GLU A 118 -11.51 -14.32 -9.64
CA GLU A 118 -11.71 -15.27 -10.75
C GLU A 118 -10.51 -15.27 -11.72
N THR A 119 -9.86 -14.13 -11.86
CA THR A 119 -8.63 -13.99 -12.66
C THR A 119 -7.53 -13.30 -11.87
N LYS A 120 -6.28 -13.57 -12.24
CA LYS A 120 -5.09 -12.85 -11.75
C LYS A 120 -4.51 -11.91 -12.80
N MET A 121 -5.03 -11.97 -14.04
CA MET A 121 -4.64 -11.12 -15.15
C MET A 121 -5.81 -10.25 -15.59
N PRO A 122 -5.57 -9.00 -15.99
CA PRO A 122 -6.62 -8.20 -16.59
C PRO A 122 -7.10 -8.85 -17.90
N THR A 123 -8.40 -8.90 -18.08
CA THR A 123 -8.98 -9.36 -19.35
C THR A 123 -9.11 -8.18 -20.31
N ALA A 124 -9.19 -8.45 -21.63
CA ALA A 124 -9.43 -7.41 -22.64
C ALA A 124 -10.71 -6.58 -22.32
N LYS A 125 -11.74 -7.21 -21.75
CA LYS A 125 -12.96 -6.52 -21.31
C LYS A 125 -12.69 -5.53 -20.18
N MET A 126 -11.85 -5.89 -19.20
CA MET A 126 -11.48 -5.01 -18.09
C MET A 126 -10.64 -3.82 -18.56
N MET A 127 -9.86 -3.99 -19.62
CA MET A 127 -9.00 -2.95 -20.21
C MET A 127 -9.74 -2.05 -21.21
N GLN A 128 -10.97 -2.39 -21.55
CA GLN A 128 -11.72 -1.62 -22.55
C GLN A 128 -11.96 -0.19 -22.07
N GLY A 129 -11.54 0.77 -22.89
CA GLY A 129 -11.73 2.18 -22.56
C GLY A 129 -10.69 2.75 -21.56
N ILE A 130 -9.57 2.06 -21.36
CA ILE A 130 -8.44 2.52 -20.55
C ILE A 130 -7.26 2.83 -21.48
N ASP A 131 -6.69 4.02 -21.33
CA ASP A 131 -5.54 4.46 -22.13
C ASP A 131 -4.22 4.31 -21.35
N ILE A 132 -4.28 4.36 -20.02
CA ILE A 132 -3.11 4.23 -19.14
C ILE A 132 -3.50 3.60 -17.81
N VAL A 133 -2.65 2.75 -17.28
CA VAL A 133 -2.78 2.21 -15.91
C VAL A 133 -1.68 2.77 -15.05
N LEU A 134 -2.06 3.44 -13.98
CA LEU A 134 -1.16 3.81 -12.89
C LEU A 134 -1.05 2.62 -11.93
N VAL A 135 0.14 2.39 -11.42
CA VAL A 135 0.38 1.37 -10.41
C VAL A 135 0.98 2.05 -9.18
N ASP A 136 0.26 1.95 -8.06
CA ASP A 136 0.69 2.49 -6.78
C ASP A 136 0.43 1.44 -5.69
N LEU A 137 1.42 0.57 -5.51
CA LEU A 137 1.45 -0.54 -4.58
C LEU A 137 2.77 -0.52 -3.82
N GLN A 138 2.71 -0.67 -2.51
CA GLN A 138 3.90 -0.86 -1.69
C GLN A 138 4.20 -2.36 -1.58
N ASP A 139 5.29 -2.80 -2.22
CA ASP A 139 5.83 -4.15 -2.06
C ASP A 139 7.00 -4.12 -1.07
N VAL A 140 7.07 -5.11 -0.20
CA VAL A 140 8.11 -5.19 0.86
C VAL A 140 9.33 -6.01 0.44
N GLY A 141 9.37 -6.47 -0.82
CA GLY A 141 10.51 -7.20 -1.39
C GLY A 141 10.65 -8.64 -0.90
N THR A 142 9.59 -9.24 -0.37
CA THR A 142 9.62 -10.64 0.06
C THR A 142 9.06 -11.57 -1.01
N ARG A 143 9.64 -12.77 -1.16
CA ARG A 143 9.31 -13.71 -2.22
C ARG A 143 7.83 -14.09 -2.28
N PHE A 144 7.18 -14.25 -1.13
CA PHE A 144 5.78 -14.69 -1.04
C PHE A 144 4.77 -13.56 -1.21
N TYR A 145 5.24 -12.31 -1.32
CA TYR A 145 4.36 -11.16 -1.57
C TYR A 145 3.82 -11.19 -3.00
N THR A 146 2.52 -10.92 -3.16
CA THR A 146 1.84 -11.14 -4.44
C THR A 146 1.83 -9.93 -5.36
N TYR A 147 2.19 -8.75 -4.87
CA TYR A 147 2.03 -7.50 -5.61
C TYR A 147 2.96 -7.39 -6.82
N ALA A 148 4.21 -7.85 -6.71
CA ALA A 148 5.12 -7.93 -7.86
C ALA A 148 4.57 -8.84 -8.96
N SER A 149 3.94 -9.97 -8.58
CA SER A 149 3.28 -10.87 -9.54
C SER A 149 2.05 -10.22 -10.18
N THR A 150 1.25 -9.47 -9.42
CA THR A 150 0.10 -8.72 -9.93
C THR A 150 0.54 -7.66 -10.96
N LEU A 151 1.62 -6.92 -10.66
CA LEU A 151 2.22 -5.98 -11.61
C LEU A 151 2.68 -6.68 -12.89
N LEU A 152 3.39 -7.82 -12.77
CA LEU A 152 3.85 -8.59 -13.94
C LEU A 152 2.68 -9.03 -14.83
N TYR A 153 1.57 -9.46 -14.24
CA TYR A 153 0.37 -9.84 -14.99
C TYR A 153 -0.33 -8.64 -15.63
N MET A 154 -0.26 -7.46 -15.02
CA MET A 154 -0.79 -6.23 -15.61
C MET A 154 0.01 -5.79 -16.86
N LEU A 155 1.30 -6.13 -16.95
CA LEU A 155 2.19 -5.77 -18.06
C LEU A 155 2.12 -6.75 -19.26
N ARG A 156 1.38 -7.84 -19.16
CA ARG A 156 1.20 -8.86 -20.22
C ARG A 156 -0.07 -8.64 -21.01
#